data_956059e0ba1ab630107a0d51d4be54a7
#
_entry.id   956059e0ba1ab630107a0d51d4be54a7
#
_cell.length_a   1.000
_cell.length_b   1.000
_cell.length_c   1.000
_cell.angle_alpha   90.00
_cell.angle_beta   90.00
_cell.angle_gamma   90.00
#
_symmetry.space_group_name_H-M   'P 1'
#
loop_
_entity.id
_entity.type
_entity.pdbx_description
1 polymer ?
#
loop_
_entity_poly.entity_id
_entity_poly.type
_entity_poly.pdbx_seq_one_letter_code
_entity_poly.pdbx_strand_id
1 'polypeptide(L)' 'EKLNCEVLETNHAVVKLHKKFGFIEEGFKNSNVEKNGTRIGVYFLGITKGE' A
#
# COMPACT_ATOMS: atom_id res chain seq x y z
N GLU A 1 -13.58 -3.38 -12.83
CA GLU A 1 -13.64 -3.02 -11.42
C GLU A 1 -12.25 -2.87 -10.82
N LYS A 2 -12.05 -1.84 -10.04
CA LYS A 2 -10.75 -1.57 -9.43
C LYS A 2 -10.84 -1.63 -7.93
N LEU A 3 -9.89 -2.33 -7.32
CA LEU A 3 -9.76 -2.41 -5.88
C LEU A 3 -8.55 -1.61 -5.44
N ASN A 4 -8.71 -0.83 -4.39
CA ASN A 4 -7.65 -0.01 -3.84
C ASN A 4 -7.34 -0.43 -2.42
N CYS A 5 -6.07 -0.31 -2.04
CA CYS A 5 -5.61 -0.71 -0.73
C CYS A 5 -4.53 0.24 -0.24
N GLU A 6 -4.54 0.55 1.05
CA GLU A 6 -3.52 1.37 1.68
C GLU A 6 -2.75 0.50 2.66
N VAL A 7 -1.43 0.52 2.56
CA VAL A 7 -0.58 -0.30 3.40
C VAL A 7 0.52 0.56 4.01
N LEU A 8 0.72 0.43 5.31
CA LEU A 8 1.79 1.17 5.99
C LEU A 8 3.14 0.72 5.48
N GLU A 9 4.05 1.66 5.38
CA GLU A 9 5.39 1.41 4.86
C GLU A 9 6.14 0.35 5.66
N THR A 10 5.87 0.24 6.96
CA THR A 10 6.51 -0.75 7.81
C THR A 10 5.98 -2.16 7.58
N ASN A 11 4.90 -2.29 6.84
CA ASN A 11 4.24 -3.58 6.66
C ASN A 11 4.70 -4.25 5.36
N HIS A 12 6.01 -4.49 5.28
CA HIS A 12 6.64 -4.99 4.06
C HIS A 12 6.04 -6.30 3.56
N ALA A 13 5.73 -7.19 4.48
CA ALA A 13 5.19 -8.51 4.10
C ALA A 13 3.84 -8.35 3.39
N VAL A 14 3.01 -7.42 3.87
CA VAL A 14 1.71 -7.18 3.27
C VAL A 14 1.86 -6.54 1.89
N VAL A 15 2.80 -5.60 1.75
CA VAL A 15 3.07 -4.99 0.46
C VAL A 15 3.51 -6.04 -0.55
N LYS A 16 4.43 -6.91 -0.15
CA LYS A 16 4.91 -7.97 -1.03
C LYS A 16 3.78 -8.92 -1.42
N LEU A 17 2.94 -9.26 -0.46
CA LEU A 17 1.83 -10.17 -0.71
C LEU A 17 0.85 -9.58 -1.73
N HIS A 18 0.53 -8.29 -1.58
CA HIS A 18 -0.38 -7.64 -2.53
C HIS A 18 0.22 -7.60 -3.92
N LYS A 19 1.51 -7.28 -4.03
CA LYS A 19 2.16 -7.25 -5.33
C LYS A 19 2.18 -8.62 -5.98
N LYS A 20 2.33 -9.66 -5.17
CA LYS A 20 2.31 -11.02 -5.67
C LYS A 20 0.96 -11.38 -6.29
N PHE A 21 -0.12 -10.79 -5.77
CA PHE A 21 -1.46 -11.04 -6.31
C PHE A 21 -1.81 -10.11 -7.47
N GLY A 22 -0.88 -9.29 -7.91
CA GLY A 22 -1.12 -8.45 -9.07
C GLY A 22 -1.41 -7.00 -8.76
N PHE A 23 -1.37 -6.60 -7.50
CA PHE A 23 -1.54 -5.18 -7.15
C PHE A 23 -0.34 -4.39 -7.63
N ILE A 24 -0.60 -3.16 -8.05
CA ILE A 24 0.43 -2.26 -8.54
C ILE A 24 0.55 -1.09 -7.57
N GLU A 25 1.77 -0.71 -7.27
CA GLU A 25 2.01 0.46 -6.44
C GLU A 25 1.65 1.70 -7.25
N GLU A 26 0.64 2.43 -6.80
CA GLU A 26 0.13 3.58 -7.52
C GLU A 26 0.56 4.90 -6.90
N GLY A 27 1.05 4.86 -5.68
CA GLY A 27 1.53 6.05 -5.02
C GLY A 27 2.09 5.74 -3.66
N PHE A 28 2.76 6.73 -3.10
CA PHE A 28 3.34 6.63 -1.78
C PHE A 28 3.24 8.00 -1.13
N LYS A 29 2.78 8.04 0.10
CA LYS A 29 2.66 9.29 0.83
C LYS A 29 3.52 9.23 2.09
N ASN A 30 4.44 10.16 2.19
CA ASN A 30 5.34 10.24 3.34
C ASN A 30 4.64 10.79 4.55
N SER A 31 5.01 10.26 5.72
CA SER A 31 4.61 10.88 6.99
C SER A 31 3.11 11.03 7.14
N ASN A 32 2.36 10.11 6.56
CA ASN A 32 0.92 10.18 6.61
C ASN A 32 0.35 9.71 7.94
N VAL A 33 1.07 8.82 8.61
CA VAL A 33 0.65 8.26 9.89
C VAL A 33 1.77 8.40 10.89
N GLU A 34 1.44 8.81 12.12
CA GLU A 34 2.43 8.88 13.18
C GLU A 34 2.22 7.73 14.15
N LYS A 35 3.29 7.01 14.44
CA LYS A 35 3.22 5.87 15.34
C LYS A 35 4.42 5.92 16.26
N ASN A 36 4.18 5.98 17.58
CA ASN A 36 5.23 6.02 18.60
C ASN A 36 6.23 7.14 18.33
N GLY A 37 5.73 8.29 17.90
CA GLY A 37 6.59 9.44 17.63
C GLY A 37 7.33 9.38 16.32
N THR A 38 7.12 8.33 15.54
CA THR A 38 7.76 8.17 14.24
C THR A 38 6.71 8.27 13.15
N ARG A 39 7.02 9.05 12.13
CA ARG A 39 6.12 9.20 11.00
C ARG A 39 6.37 8.10 9.99
N ILE A 40 5.29 7.48 9.56
CA ILE A 40 5.34 6.33 8.68
C ILE A 40 4.58 6.65 7.40
N GLY A 41 5.18 6.33 6.26
CA GLY A 41 4.52 6.53 4.99
C GLY A 41 3.50 5.44 4.69
N VAL A 42 2.70 5.68 3.67
CA VAL A 42 1.64 4.76 3.26
C VAL A 42 1.75 4.51 1.77
N TYR A 43 1.74 3.24 1.40
CA TYR A 43 1.68 2.85 -0.01
C TYR A 43 0.23 2.74 -0.46
N PHE A 44 -0.04 3.24 -1.65
CA PHE A 44 -1.34 3.09 -2.29
C PHE A 44 -1.21 2.07 -3.40
N LEU A 45 -1.92 0.97 -3.25
CA LEU A 45 -1.86 -0.14 -4.20
C LEU A 45 -3.20 -0.31 -4.86
N GLY A 46 -3.20 -0.74 -6.10
CA GLY A 46 -4.43 -0.96 -6.82
C GLY A 46 -4.34 -2.14 -7.76
N ILE A 47 -5.49 -2.75 -8.02
CA ILE A 47 -5.59 -3.82 -8.99
C ILE A 47 -6.89 -3.66 -9.75
N THR A 48 -6.82 -3.85 -11.06
CA THR A 48 -8.00 -3.81 -11.91
C THR A 48 -8.42 -5.23 -12.21
N LYS A 49 -9.68 -5.52 -11.99
CA LYS A 49 -10.23 -6.86 -12.20
C LYS A 49 -11.44 -6.78 -13.12
N GLY A 50 -11.85 -7.94 -13.58
CA GLY A 50 -13.07 -8.04 -14.37
C GLY A 50 -12.85 -7.91 -15.85
N GLU A 51 -11.66 -8.07 -16.25
CA GLU A 51 -11.35 -8.06 -17.69
C GLU A 51 -11.39 -9.46 -18.28
#